data_1bc5d766f425a280cbeee7d18cbd5b9d
#
_entry.id   1bc5d766f425a280cbeee7d18cbd5b9d
#
_cell.length_a   1.000
_cell.length_b   1.000
_cell.length_c   1.000
_cell.angle_alpha   90.00
_cell.angle_beta   90.00
_cell.angle_gamma   90.00
#
_symmetry.space_group_name_H-M   'P 1'
#
loop_
_entity.id
_entity.type
_entity.pdbx_description
1 polymer ?
#
loop_
_entity_poly.entity_id
_entity_poly.type
_entity_poly.pdbx_seq_one_letter_code
_entity_poly.pdbx_strand_id
1 'polypeptide(L)'
;MINDNFGFDTLAVRSGQQRTSELEHSEAIFATSSFVFENAAQAAARFAGDEPGNIYSRFTNPTTQAFERRLAAMEGGEACVATASGMAAIMSLCVALLQGGDHIVSSRSVFGTTTTLFDKYLPRFGIETSFVGMNDLQEWKLAIRANTRLLFLETPSNPLTEVADIRALADLAHENDCLLVVDNCFCTPALQRPLDFGADLVVHSATKYLDGQGRIVGGAIVGPRQLVAEEIFAVIRTTGPSLSPFNAWVALKGLETLSLRMKAHSQQAMQLADFLLQHPGVEHVYYPGLESHPQHQLAQSQQQGFGGVVSFVVKGGRENAWKVIDATQMLSITANLGDVKTTITHPATTTHGRVSDELKRQVGITEGLIRVAAGLENIEDIFTDLSRGLDAR
;
A
#
# COMPACT_ATOMS: atom_id res chain seq x y z
N MET A 1 5.78 17.29 -22.27
CA MET A 1 5.86 16.14 -21.36
C MET A 1 7.11 16.35 -20.53
N ILE A 2 7.04 16.17 -19.23
CA ILE A 2 8.20 16.25 -18.33
C ILE A 2 9.04 15.01 -18.59
N ASN A 3 10.33 15.20 -18.76
CA ASN A 3 11.28 14.14 -19.11
C ASN A 3 11.49 13.23 -17.88
N ASP A 4 11.53 11.92 -18.06
CA ASP A 4 11.64 10.90 -17.00
C ASP A 4 12.99 10.94 -16.23
N ASN A 5 13.89 11.84 -16.62
CA ASN A 5 15.21 12.07 -16.00
C ASN A 5 15.19 13.02 -14.79
N PHE A 6 14.02 13.50 -14.34
CA PHE A 6 13.94 14.36 -13.16
C PHE A 6 14.00 13.56 -11.87
N GLY A 7 14.56 14.17 -10.81
CA GLY A 7 14.58 13.57 -9.47
C GLY A 7 13.18 13.41 -8.90
N PHE A 8 13.06 12.50 -7.92
CA PHE A 8 11.79 12.07 -7.31
C PHE A 8 10.88 13.25 -6.87
N ASP A 9 11.42 14.24 -6.17
CA ASP A 9 10.64 15.39 -5.68
C ASP A 9 10.10 16.26 -6.84
N THR A 10 10.81 16.34 -7.97
CA THR A 10 10.32 17.02 -9.16
C THR A 10 9.20 16.22 -9.83
N LEU A 11 9.35 14.90 -9.92
CA LEU A 11 8.29 14.02 -10.44
C LEU A 11 7.03 14.13 -9.58
N ALA A 12 7.16 14.14 -8.25
CA ALA A 12 6.06 14.25 -7.30
C ALA A 12 5.21 15.53 -7.50
N VAL A 13 5.82 16.64 -7.87
CA VAL A 13 5.12 17.94 -8.02
C VAL A 13 4.77 18.31 -9.47
N ARG A 14 5.34 17.61 -10.48
CA ARG A 14 5.22 18.03 -11.89
C ARG A 14 4.69 16.96 -12.83
N SER A 15 4.92 15.68 -12.56
CA SER A 15 4.50 14.59 -13.46
C SER A 15 2.99 14.55 -13.60
N GLY A 16 2.52 14.23 -14.81
CA GLY A 16 1.10 14.08 -15.10
C GLY A 16 0.32 15.39 -15.22
N GLN A 17 0.92 16.55 -14.94
CA GLN A 17 0.25 17.84 -15.08
C GLN A 17 -0.10 18.12 -16.55
N GLN A 18 -1.37 18.35 -16.83
CA GLN A 18 -1.87 18.81 -18.13
C GLN A 18 -2.73 20.04 -17.87
N ARG A 19 -2.41 21.15 -18.56
CA ARG A 19 -3.19 22.38 -18.50
C ARG A 19 -4.29 22.34 -19.54
N THR A 20 -5.43 22.93 -19.20
CA THR A 20 -6.52 23.19 -20.16
C THR A 20 -6.23 24.43 -21.02
N SER A 21 -7.19 24.84 -21.84
CA SER A 21 -7.13 26.13 -22.57
C SER A 21 -7.02 27.34 -21.63
N GLU A 22 -7.38 27.17 -20.35
CA GLU A 22 -7.32 28.25 -19.35
C GLU A 22 -5.91 28.47 -18.76
N LEU A 23 -4.95 27.55 -19.06
CA LEU A 23 -3.56 27.61 -18.62
C LEU A 23 -3.40 27.66 -17.09
N GLU A 24 -4.29 27.00 -16.37
CA GLU A 24 -4.32 26.96 -14.91
C GLU A 24 -3.01 26.43 -14.32
N HIS A 25 -2.61 26.98 -13.18
CA HIS A 25 -1.37 26.57 -12.50
C HIS A 25 -1.52 25.24 -11.75
N SER A 26 -2.65 25.06 -11.05
CA SER A 26 -2.99 23.80 -10.37
C SER A 26 -3.91 22.94 -11.24
N GLU A 27 -3.87 21.65 -11.08
CA GLU A 27 -4.65 20.71 -11.88
C GLU A 27 -6.16 20.91 -11.68
N ALA A 28 -6.91 20.99 -12.78
CA ALA A 28 -8.36 21.12 -12.76
C ALA A 28 -9.05 19.81 -12.34
N ILE A 29 -10.24 19.93 -11.73
CA ILE A 29 -11.09 18.77 -11.40
C ILE A 29 -12.15 18.63 -12.48
N PHE A 30 -12.12 17.55 -13.24
CA PHE A 30 -13.13 17.21 -14.25
C PHE A 30 -14.26 16.39 -13.62
N ALA A 31 -15.17 17.08 -12.93
CA ALA A 31 -16.33 16.47 -12.25
C ALA A 31 -17.45 16.15 -13.25
N THR A 32 -17.18 15.29 -14.21
CA THR A 32 -18.15 14.85 -15.23
C THR A 32 -18.17 13.34 -15.36
N SER A 33 -19.33 12.76 -15.68
CA SER A 33 -19.45 11.33 -15.98
C SER A 33 -19.12 11.00 -17.44
N SER A 34 -19.31 11.94 -18.39
CA SER A 34 -19.16 11.70 -19.82
C SER A 34 -18.62 12.92 -20.55
N PHE A 35 -18.10 12.69 -21.75
CA PHE A 35 -17.53 13.71 -22.64
C PHE A 35 -18.31 13.74 -23.94
N VAL A 36 -18.49 14.93 -24.51
CA VAL A 36 -19.18 15.12 -25.79
C VAL A 36 -18.22 14.94 -26.98
N PHE A 37 -18.76 14.60 -28.12
CA PHE A 37 -18.03 14.43 -29.37
C PHE A 37 -18.45 15.52 -30.34
N GLU A 38 -17.57 15.86 -31.28
CA GLU A 38 -17.87 16.84 -32.33
C GLU A 38 -18.94 16.32 -33.32
N ASN A 39 -18.92 15.00 -33.58
CA ASN A 39 -19.86 14.34 -34.49
C ASN A 39 -19.87 12.82 -34.24
N ALA A 40 -20.78 12.11 -34.92
CA ALA A 40 -20.93 10.66 -34.77
C ALA A 40 -19.70 9.84 -35.24
N ALA A 41 -18.97 10.34 -36.24
CA ALA A 41 -17.76 9.67 -36.74
C ALA A 41 -16.64 9.71 -35.69
N GLN A 42 -16.44 10.85 -35.02
CA GLN A 42 -15.50 10.96 -33.92
C GLN A 42 -15.89 10.05 -32.75
N ALA A 43 -17.20 10.01 -32.43
CA ALA A 43 -17.67 9.09 -31.38
C ALA A 43 -17.32 7.64 -31.75
N ALA A 44 -17.58 7.20 -32.97
CA ALA A 44 -17.24 5.85 -33.42
C ALA A 44 -15.74 5.58 -33.36
N ALA A 45 -14.91 6.50 -33.85
CA ALA A 45 -13.44 6.36 -33.81
C ALA A 45 -12.89 6.24 -32.37
N ARG A 46 -13.39 7.05 -31.41
CA ARG A 46 -12.98 6.95 -30.02
C ARG A 46 -13.40 5.64 -29.33
N PHE A 47 -14.62 5.16 -29.63
CA PHE A 47 -15.08 3.87 -29.11
C PHE A 47 -14.30 2.69 -29.71
N ALA A 48 -13.89 2.79 -30.99
CA ALA A 48 -13.04 1.79 -31.63
C ALA A 48 -11.57 1.84 -31.16
N GLY A 49 -11.14 2.96 -30.56
CA GLY A 49 -9.74 3.19 -30.18
C GLY A 49 -8.86 3.78 -31.27
N ASP A 50 -9.46 4.14 -32.41
CA ASP A 50 -8.77 4.73 -33.57
C ASP A 50 -8.38 6.19 -33.32
N GLU A 51 -9.12 6.89 -32.44
CA GLU A 51 -8.83 8.26 -32.01
C GLU A 51 -8.68 8.31 -30.50
N PRO A 52 -7.59 8.89 -29.96
CA PRO A 52 -7.42 9.06 -28.51
C PRO A 52 -8.40 10.12 -27.98
N GLY A 53 -8.88 9.91 -26.74
CA GLY A 53 -9.74 10.88 -26.07
C GLY A 53 -10.59 10.28 -24.96
N ASN A 54 -11.19 11.15 -24.16
CA ASN A 54 -12.08 10.73 -23.10
C ASN A 54 -13.49 10.45 -23.66
N ILE A 55 -14.14 9.43 -23.11
CA ILE A 55 -15.49 9.00 -23.48
C ILE A 55 -16.41 9.08 -22.27
N TYR A 56 -16.00 8.41 -21.19
CA TYR A 56 -16.78 8.23 -19.98
C TYR A 56 -15.83 8.07 -18.78
N SER A 57 -16.12 8.75 -17.67
CA SER A 57 -15.17 8.85 -16.56
C SER A 57 -14.85 7.52 -15.84
N ARG A 58 -15.70 6.48 -15.97
CA ARG A 58 -15.35 5.13 -15.55
C ARG A 58 -14.21 4.53 -16.38
N PHE A 59 -14.04 4.97 -17.62
CA PHE A 59 -12.94 4.55 -18.49
C PHE A 59 -11.72 5.42 -18.25
N THR A 60 -11.84 6.71 -18.55
CA THR A 60 -10.76 7.69 -18.43
C THR A 60 -11.33 9.04 -18.00
N ASN A 61 -10.57 9.73 -17.15
CA ASN A 61 -10.89 11.09 -16.72
C ASN A 61 -9.58 11.87 -16.59
N PRO A 62 -9.45 13.12 -17.07
CA PRO A 62 -8.20 13.87 -17.03
C PRO A 62 -7.61 14.02 -15.62
N THR A 63 -8.44 14.20 -14.60
CA THR A 63 -8.01 14.32 -13.21
C THR A 63 -7.43 12.99 -12.69
N THR A 64 -8.12 11.87 -12.96
CA THR A 64 -7.64 10.53 -12.59
C THR A 64 -6.35 10.19 -13.32
N GLN A 65 -6.26 10.50 -14.61
CA GLN A 65 -5.05 10.30 -15.41
C GLN A 65 -3.86 11.13 -14.89
N ALA A 66 -4.08 12.33 -14.35
CA ALA A 66 -3.01 13.13 -13.76
C ALA A 66 -2.41 12.42 -12.52
N PHE A 67 -3.25 11.86 -11.66
CA PHE A 67 -2.82 11.03 -10.52
C PHE A 67 -2.08 9.77 -10.98
N GLU A 68 -2.65 9.03 -11.93
CA GLU A 68 -2.06 7.79 -12.48
C GLU A 68 -0.67 8.02 -13.06
N ARG A 69 -0.52 9.04 -13.91
CA ARG A 69 0.78 9.38 -14.54
C ARG A 69 1.82 9.81 -13.51
N ARG A 70 1.40 10.56 -12.47
CA ARG A 70 2.31 10.99 -11.40
C ARG A 70 2.78 9.81 -10.59
N LEU A 71 1.87 8.95 -10.15
CA LEU A 71 2.22 7.78 -9.36
C LEU A 71 3.09 6.79 -10.15
N ALA A 72 2.78 6.55 -11.45
CA ALA A 72 3.61 5.73 -12.31
C ALA A 72 5.05 6.27 -12.40
N ALA A 73 5.21 7.58 -12.62
CA ALA A 73 6.53 8.21 -12.70
C ALA A 73 7.30 8.13 -11.37
N MET A 74 6.62 8.28 -10.23
CA MET A 74 7.24 8.19 -8.90
C MET A 74 7.67 6.76 -8.57
N GLU A 75 6.86 5.75 -8.93
CA GLU A 75 7.15 4.33 -8.71
C GLU A 75 8.16 3.76 -9.74
N GLY A 76 8.39 4.47 -10.85
CA GLY A 76 9.24 4.01 -11.94
C GLY A 76 8.56 3.03 -12.89
N GLY A 77 7.23 2.98 -12.88
CA GLY A 77 6.45 2.11 -13.77
C GLY A 77 6.06 2.79 -15.08
N GLU A 78 5.77 1.98 -16.09
CA GLU A 78 5.35 2.46 -17.42
C GLU A 78 3.89 2.94 -17.43
N ALA A 79 3.05 2.39 -16.56
CA ALA A 79 1.63 2.70 -16.44
C ALA A 79 1.15 2.56 -15.00
N CYS A 80 0.07 3.29 -14.70
CA CYS A 80 -0.70 3.16 -13.47
C CYS A 80 -2.19 3.18 -13.80
N VAL A 81 -2.97 2.42 -13.05
CA VAL A 81 -4.43 2.49 -13.07
C VAL A 81 -4.97 2.70 -11.66
N ALA A 82 -5.85 3.68 -11.49
CA ALA A 82 -6.45 4.03 -10.21
C ALA A 82 -7.74 3.27 -9.97
N THR A 83 -7.96 2.88 -8.71
CA THR A 83 -9.12 2.10 -8.28
C THR A 83 -9.81 2.71 -7.06
N ALA A 84 -11.06 2.32 -6.82
CA ALA A 84 -11.88 2.81 -5.71
C ALA A 84 -11.31 2.50 -4.32
N SER A 85 -10.41 1.53 -4.19
CA SER A 85 -9.72 1.16 -2.95
C SER A 85 -8.51 0.25 -3.23
N GLY A 86 -7.60 0.07 -2.26
CA GLY A 86 -6.52 -0.91 -2.37
C GLY A 86 -7.04 -2.34 -2.57
N MET A 87 -8.14 -2.72 -1.90
CA MET A 87 -8.75 -4.04 -2.13
C MET A 87 -9.38 -4.18 -3.53
N ALA A 88 -9.89 -3.09 -4.10
CA ALA A 88 -10.35 -3.08 -5.49
C ALA A 88 -9.18 -3.26 -6.47
N ALA A 89 -8.00 -2.71 -6.15
CA ALA A 89 -6.77 -2.93 -6.90
C ALA A 89 -6.39 -4.42 -6.91
N ILE A 90 -6.28 -5.04 -5.72
CA ILE A 90 -5.91 -6.45 -5.58
C ILE A 90 -6.93 -7.36 -6.29
N MET A 91 -8.23 -7.12 -6.09
CA MET A 91 -9.26 -7.94 -6.75
C MET A 91 -9.22 -7.79 -8.27
N SER A 92 -9.08 -6.56 -8.80
CA SER A 92 -9.02 -6.32 -10.24
C SER A 92 -7.80 -6.97 -10.89
N LEU A 93 -6.65 -6.94 -10.20
CA LEU A 93 -5.44 -7.63 -10.61
C LEU A 93 -5.67 -9.15 -10.68
N CYS A 94 -6.26 -9.75 -9.64
CA CYS A 94 -6.56 -11.18 -9.63
C CYS A 94 -7.51 -11.58 -10.78
N VAL A 95 -8.57 -10.79 -11.01
CA VAL A 95 -9.54 -11.07 -12.11
C VAL A 95 -8.91 -10.91 -13.49
N ALA A 96 -7.95 -9.97 -13.63
CA ALA A 96 -7.28 -9.74 -14.92
C ALA A 96 -6.26 -10.83 -15.27
N LEU A 97 -5.52 -11.32 -14.28
CA LEU A 97 -4.33 -12.15 -14.50
C LEU A 97 -4.53 -13.64 -14.17
N LEU A 98 -5.65 -13.99 -13.55
CA LEU A 98 -5.92 -15.36 -13.11
C LEU A 98 -7.23 -15.89 -13.68
N GLN A 99 -7.26 -17.21 -13.88
CA GLN A 99 -8.45 -17.95 -14.27
C GLN A 99 -8.67 -19.16 -13.35
N GLY A 100 -9.82 -19.81 -13.48
CA GLY A 100 -10.09 -21.06 -12.73
C GLY A 100 -9.04 -22.12 -13.00
N GLY A 101 -8.48 -22.68 -11.93
CA GLY A 101 -7.37 -23.63 -11.95
C GLY A 101 -5.99 -23.01 -11.69
N ASP A 102 -5.85 -21.68 -11.69
CA ASP A 102 -4.59 -21.02 -11.35
C ASP A 102 -4.34 -20.98 -9.83
N HIS A 103 -3.09 -20.73 -9.47
CA HIS A 103 -2.60 -20.76 -8.10
C HIS A 103 -1.81 -19.49 -7.76
N ILE A 104 -1.94 -19.03 -6.51
CA ILE A 104 -1.17 -17.94 -5.91
C ILE A 104 -0.30 -18.53 -4.79
N VAL A 105 0.95 -18.07 -4.69
CA VAL A 105 1.73 -18.17 -3.45
C VAL A 105 1.75 -16.81 -2.78
N SER A 106 1.28 -16.72 -1.54
CA SER A 106 1.19 -15.45 -0.81
C SER A 106 1.91 -15.53 0.53
N SER A 107 2.56 -14.42 0.93
CA SER A 107 2.99 -14.29 2.31
C SER A 107 1.79 -14.42 3.27
N ARG A 108 1.99 -15.07 4.44
CA ARG A 108 1.00 -15.06 5.54
C ARG A 108 0.87 -13.66 6.17
N SER A 109 1.93 -12.86 6.07
CA SER A 109 2.03 -11.53 6.69
C SER A 109 1.49 -10.42 5.79
N VAL A 110 0.33 -10.66 5.14
CA VAL A 110 -0.42 -9.66 4.36
C VAL A 110 -1.62 -9.14 5.15
N PHE A 111 -2.18 -8.01 4.72
CA PHE A 111 -3.37 -7.44 5.36
C PHE A 111 -4.51 -8.47 5.48
N GLY A 112 -5.15 -8.56 6.65
CA GLY A 112 -6.14 -9.60 6.95
C GLY A 112 -7.31 -9.69 5.97
N THR A 113 -7.68 -8.58 5.31
CA THR A 113 -8.71 -8.61 4.26
C THR A 113 -8.17 -9.22 2.96
N THR A 114 -6.89 -9.06 2.65
CA THR A 114 -6.22 -9.74 1.53
C THR A 114 -6.18 -11.25 1.77
N THR A 115 -5.82 -11.66 3.00
CA THR A 115 -5.93 -13.08 3.41
C THR A 115 -7.35 -13.61 3.21
N THR A 116 -8.35 -12.86 3.66
CA THR A 116 -9.76 -13.25 3.49
C THR A 116 -10.18 -13.34 2.01
N LEU A 117 -9.69 -12.45 1.16
CA LEU A 117 -9.92 -12.51 -0.28
C LEU A 117 -9.34 -13.79 -0.88
N PHE A 118 -8.11 -14.09 -0.56
CA PHE A 118 -7.36 -15.22 -1.11
C PHE A 118 -7.84 -16.58 -0.59
N ASP A 119 -8.15 -16.67 0.70
CA ASP A 119 -8.57 -17.92 1.34
C ASP A 119 -10.07 -18.25 1.13
N LYS A 120 -10.93 -17.21 1.12
CA LYS A 120 -12.39 -17.44 1.15
C LYS A 120 -13.10 -17.14 -0.16
N TYR A 121 -12.65 -16.11 -0.90
CA TYR A 121 -13.40 -15.62 -2.06
C TYR A 121 -12.83 -16.13 -3.38
N LEU A 122 -11.52 -16.10 -3.60
CA LEU A 122 -10.91 -16.61 -4.83
C LEU A 122 -11.14 -18.11 -5.07
N PRO A 123 -11.17 -18.99 -4.04
CA PRO A 123 -11.52 -20.41 -4.24
C PRO A 123 -12.90 -20.63 -4.86
N ARG A 124 -13.85 -19.70 -4.70
CA ARG A 124 -15.17 -19.76 -5.35
C ARG A 124 -15.09 -19.63 -6.88
N PHE A 125 -14.01 -19.06 -7.37
CA PHE A 125 -13.70 -18.92 -8.79
C PHE A 125 -12.66 -19.95 -9.28
N GLY A 126 -12.34 -20.95 -8.42
CA GLY A 126 -11.38 -22.01 -8.73
C GLY A 126 -9.92 -21.57 -8.66
N ILE A 127 -9.59 -20.47 -7.98
CA ILE A 127 -8.23 -20.00 -7.77
C ILE A 127 -7.80 -20.37 -6.36
N GLU A 128 -6.72 -21.16 -6.24
CA GLU A 128 -6.18 -21.61 -4.96
C GLU A 128 -5.03 -20.70 -4.49
N THR A 129 -4.81 -20.64 -3.17
CA THR A 129 -3.69 -19.91 -2.58
C THR A 129 -2.96 -20.77 -1.56
N SER A 130 -1.62 -20.82 -1.67
CA SER A 130 -0.73 -21.31 -0.62
C SER A 130 -0.12 -20.15 0.15
N PHE A 131 -0.24 -20.17 1.49
CA PHE A 131 0.33 -19.15 2.36
C PHE A 131 1.64 -19.64 2.95
N VAL A 132 2.69 -18.81 2.85
CA VAL A 132 4.07 -19.13 3.26
C VAL A 132 4.63 -18.07 4.21
N GLY A 133 5.68 -18.41 4.96
CA GLY A 133 6.44 -17.43 5.76
C GLY A 133 7.12 -16.41 4.85
N MET A 134 7.02 -15.12 5.19
CA MET A 134 7.51 -14.06 4.30
C MET A 134 9.01 -14.15 4.02
N ASN A 135 9.80 -14.49 5.04
CA ASN A 135 11.26 -14.50 4.99
C ASN A 135 11.87 -15.89 4.79
N ASP A 136 11.07 -16.92 4.53
CA ASP A 136 11.54 -18.27 4.25
C ASP A 136 11.46 -18.57 2.74
N LEU A 137 12.53 -18.25 2.00
CA LEU A 137 12.61 -18.46 0.56
C LEU A 137 12.42 -19.95 0.15
N GLN A 138 12.75 -20.89 1.04
CA GLN A 138 12.54 -22.31 0.77
C GLN A 138 11.05 -22.67 0.84
N GLU A 139 10.30 -22.08 1.78
CA GLU A 139 8.86 -22.27 1.86
C GLU A 139 8.17 -21.73 0.59
N TRP A 140 8.59 -20.55 0.10
CA TRP A 140 8.13 -20.02 -1.18
C TRP A 140 8.39 -20.98 -2.33
N LYS A 141 9.62 -21.46 -2.45
CA LYS A 141 10.03 -22.39 -3.53
C LYS A 141 9.24 -23.69 -3.51
N LEU A 142 9.00 -24.26 -2.33
CA LEU A 142 8.26 -25.51 -2.17
C LEU A 142 6.74 -25.34 -2.43
N ALA A 143 6.21 -24.14 -2.26
CA ALA A 143 4.79 -23.86 -2.50
C ALA A 143 4.46 -23.61 -3.98
N ILE A 144 5.45 -23.29 -4.82
CA ILE A 144 5.24 -23.07 -6.26
C ILE A 144 4.84 -24.39 -6.94
N ARG A 145 3.81 -24.33 -7.79
CA ARG A 145 3.24 -25.43 -8.57
C ARG A 145 3.26 -25.08 -10.06
N ALA A 146 3.06 -26.05 -10.94
CA ALA A 146 2.98 -25.81 -12.39
C ALA A 146 1.89 -24.81 -12.82
N ASN A 147 0.83 -24.67 -11.99
CA ASN A 147 -0.26 -23.72 -12.20
C ASN A 147 -0.14 -22.45 -11.37
N THR A 148 0.99 -22.18 -10.70
CA THR A 148 1.23 -20.91 -10.01
C THR A 148 1.42 -19.81 -11.06
N ARG A 149 0.79 -18.66 -10.83
CA ARG A 149 0.88 -17.48 -11.70
C ARG A 149 1.38 -16.25 -10.98
N LEU A 150 1.06 -16.12 -9.67
CA LEU A 150 1.42 -14.96 -8.88
C LEU A 150 2.13 -15.37 -7.59
N LEU A 151 3.19 -14.64 -7.26
CA LEU A 151 3.73 -14.51 -5.92
C LEU A 151 3.25 -13.15 -5.37
N PHE A 152 2.65 -13.13 -4.18
CA PHE A 152 2.08 -11.90 -3.59
C PHE A 152 2.60 -11.67 -2.18
N LEU A 153 3.06 -10.43 -1.90
CA LEU A 153 3.50 -10.04 -0.56
C LEU A 153 3.18 -8.56 -0.26
N GLU A 154 3.15 -8.23 1.02
CA GLU A 154 3.11 -6.87 1.55
C GLU A 154 4.40 -6.63 2.34
N THR A 155 5.21 -5.63 1.97
CA THR A 155 6.48 -5.35 2.65
C THR A 155 6.78 -3.86 2.75
N PRO A 156 7.03 -3.33 3.98
CA PRO A 156 6.96 -3.99 5.29
C PRO A 156 5.55 -4.49 5.63
N SER A 157 5.45 -5.59 6.39
CA SER A 157 4.19 -6.22 6.73
C SER A 157 3.39 -5.48 7.81
N ASN A 158 2.08 -5.71 7.83
CA ASN A 158 1.18 -5.22 8.87
C ASN A 158 0.76 -6.38 9.81
N PRO A 159 1.01 -6.32 11.12
CA PRO A 159 1.47 -5.16 11.90
C PRO A 159 2.97 -5.19 12.27
N LEU A 160 3.71 -6.25 12.04
CA LEU A 160 5.03 -6.48 12.63
C LEU A 160 6.19 -5.86 11.84
N THR A 161 5.90 -5.20 10.73
CA THR A 161 6.90 -4.50 9.90
C THR A 161 8.04 -5.38 9.40
N GLU A 162 7.80 -6.69 9.22
CA GLU A 162 8.76 -7.60 8.59
C GLU A 162 9.08 -7.11 7.15
N VAL A 163 10.33 -7.23 6.74
CA VAL A 163 10.80 -6.80 5.43
C VAL A 163 11.22 -8.02 4.60
N ALA A 164 10.64 -8.16 3.42
CA ALA A 164 10.97 -9.22 2.47
C ALA A 164 12.10 -8.81 1.52
N ASP A 165 12.92 -9.75 1.12
CA ASP A 165 13.89 -9.56 0.02
C ASP A 165 13.13 -9.61 -1.32
N ILE A 166 12.82 -8.41 -1.85
CA ILE A 166 12.03 -8.27 -3.09
C ILE A 166 12.80 -8.86 -4.26
N ARG A 167 14.12 -8.64 -4.34
CA ARG A 167 14.93 -9.16 -5.45
C ARG A 167 14.97 -10.68 -5.46
N ALA A 168 15.25 -11.30 -4.33
CA ALA A 168 15.28 -12.76 -4.25
C ALA A 168 13.92 -13.40 -4.61
N LEU A 169 12.81 -12.75 -4.23
CA LEU A 169 11.46 -13.21 -4.58
C LEU A 169 11.11 -12.93 -6.05
N ALA A 170 11.59 -11.84 -6.64
CA ALA A 170 11.43 -11.57 -8.06
C ALA A 170 12.19 -12.60 -8.92
N ASP A 171 13.44 -12.86 -8.57
CA ASP A 171 14.24 -13.88 -9.26
C ASP A 171 13.55 -15.26 -9.18
N LEU A 172 13.06 -15.64 -7.99
CA LEU A 172 12.31 -16.89 -7.80
C LEU A 172 11.01 -16.93 -8.62
N ALA A 173 10.26 -15.83 -8.68
CA ALA A 173 9.04 -15.76 -9.49
C ALA A 173 9.35 -15.97 -10.97
N HIS A 174 10.34 -15.23 -11.50
CA HIS A 174 10.72 -15.28 -12.91
C HIS A 174 11.32 -16.62 -13.32
N GLU A 175 12.09 -17.27 -12.42
CA GLU A 175 12.58 -18.65 -12.67
C GLU A 175 11.44 -19.69 -12.86
N ASN A 176 10.22 -19.34 -12.43
CA ASN A 176 9.04 -20.21 -12.48
C ASN A 176 7.90 -19.65 -13.35
N ASP A 177 8.18 -18.72 -14.26
CA ASP A 177 7.20 -18.06 -15.13
C ASP A 177 6.00 -17.44 -14.36
N CYS A 178 6.26 -16.93 -13.15
CA CYS A 178 5.31 -16.26 -12.29
C CYS A 178 5.58 -14.74 -12.23
N LEU A 179 4.55 -13.96 -11.90
CA LEU A 179 4.68 -12.54 -11.63
C LEU A 179 4.85 -12.30 -10.12
N LEU A 180 5.72 -11.38 -9.74
CA LEU A 180 5.81 -10.86 -8.37
C LEU A 180 4.97 -9.60 -8.20
N VAL A 181 4.01 -9.64 -7.29
CA VAL A 181 3.16 -8.51 -6.90
C VAL A 181 3.51 -8.06 -5.49
N VAL A 182 3.83 -6.78 -5.33
CA VAL A 182 4.21 -6.20 -4.04
C VAL A 182 3.20 -5.12 -3.62
N ASP A 183 2.57 -5.29 -2.46
CA ASP A 183 1.84 -4.19 -1.80
C ASP A 183 2.85 -3.29 -1.07
N ASN A 184 3.02 -2.06 -1.59
CA ASN A 184 4.00 -1.07 -1.13
C ASN A 184 3.34 0.06 -0.31
N CYS A 185 2.22 -0.24 0.36
CA CYS A 185 1.44 0.75 1.11
C CYS A 185 2.21 1.48 2.21
N PHE A 186 3.12 0.79 2.91
CA PHE A 186 3.82 1.35 4.08
C PHE A 186 4.99 2.25 3.70
N CYS A 187 5.77 1.83 2.72
CA CYS A 187 6.93 2.60 2.26
C CYS A 187 6.57 3.66 1.25
N THR A 188 5.58 3.43 0.40
CA THR A 188 5.30 4.28 -0.75
C THR A 188 6.51 4.41 -1.70
N PRO A 189 6.39 4.97 -2.90
CA PRO A 189 7.55 5.17 -3.77
C PRO A 189 8.59 6.15 -3.20
N ALA A 190 8.25 6.88 -2.13
CA ALA A 190 9.19 7.78 -1.48
C ALA A 190 10.28 7.06 -0.67
N LEU A 191 9.99 5.86 -0.17
CA LEU A 191 10.95 5.09 0.64
C LEU A 191 11.38 3.78 -0.02
N GLN A 192 10.55 3.16 -0.85
CA GLN A 192 10.83 1.89 -1.50
C GLN A 192 10.17 1.84 -2.88
N ARG A 193 10.89 1.37 -3.88
CA ARG A 193 10.40 1.20 -5.24
C ARG A 193 10.57 -0.26 -5.66
N PRO A 194 9.57 -1.13 -5.44
CA PRO A 194 9.69 -2.56 -5.71
C PRO A 194 10.05 -2.91 -7.15
N LEU A 195 9.63 -2.09 -8.13
CA LEU A 195 9.99 -2.29 -9.55
C LEU A 195 11.50 -2.23 -9.78
N ASP A 196 12.24 -1.41 -9.03
CA ASP A 196 13.70 -1.32 -9.12
C ASP A 196 14.39 -2.61 -8.64
N PHE A 197 13.68 -3.45 -7.90
CA PHE A 197 14.14 -4.74 -7.39
C PHE A 197 13.56 -5.93 -8.15
N GLY A 198 12.87 -5.71 -9.27
CA GLY A 198 12.38 -6.75 -10.15
C GLY A 198 10.93 -7.18 -9.91
N ALA A 199 10.19 -6.53 -9.01
CA ALA A 199 8.74 -6.76 -8.93
C ALA A 199 8.07 -6.38 -10.26
N ASP A 200 7.05 -7.15 -10.66
CA ASP A 200 6.32 -6.91 -11.90
C ASP A 200 5.19 -5.89 -11.69
N LEU A 201 4.51 -5.97 -10.56
CA LEU A 201 3.40 -5.10 -10.23
C LEU A 201 3.51 -4.60 -8.80
N VAL A 202 3.16 -3.33 -8.62
CA VAL A 202 3.07 -2.69 -7.31
C VAL A 202 1.63 -2.26 -7.05
N VAL A 203 1.11 -2.64 -5.88
CA VAL A 203 -0.22 -2.24 -5.41
C VAL A 203 -0.10 -1.17 -4.33
N HIS A 204 -1.00 -0.21 -4.36
CA HIS A 204 -1.13 0.82 -3.34
C HIS A 204 -2.55 0.95 -2.82
N SER A 205 -2.70 1.18 -1.52
CA SER A 205 -3.88 1.83 -0.96
C SER A 205 -3.62 3.34 -0.89
N ALA A 206 -4.24 4.10 -1.79
CA ALA A 206 -4.12 5.56 -1.77
C ALA A 206 -4.76 6.19 -0.52
N THR A 207 -5.57 5.43 0.21
CA THR A 207 -6.17 5.76 1.51
C THR A 207 -5.11 6.07 2.58
N LYS A 208 -3.90 5.52 2.44
CA LYS A 208 -2.80 5.60 3.43
C LYS A 208 -1.90 6.80 3.14
N TYR A 209 -0.62 6.63 3.18
CA TYR A 209 0.36 7.70 3.02
C TYR A 209 0.28 8.47 1.69
N LEU A 210 -0.29 7.91 0.59
CA LEU A 210 -0.42 8.66 -0.67
C LEU A 210 -1.33 9.87 -0.50
N ASP A 211 -2.49 9.72 0.13
CA ASP A 211 -3.31 10.84 0.61
C ASP A 211 -2.66 11.51 1.83
N GLY A 212 -2.34 10.72 2.84
CA GLY A 212 -1.62 11.10 4.05
C GLY A 212 -2.39 11.96 5.04
N GLN A 213 -3.69 12.19 4.85
CA GLN A 213 -4.52 13.03 5.73
C GLN A 213 -5.91 12.43 6.02
N GLY A 214 -6.13 11.15 5.70
CA GLY A 214 -7.35 10.42 6.02
C GLY A 214 -8.61 10.93 5.32
N ARG A 215 -8.48 11.54 4.12
CA ARG A 215 -9.56 12.24 3.42
C ARG A 215 -10.31 11.38 2.41
N ILE A 216 -9.65 10.34 1.86
CA ILE A 216 -10.19 9.53 0.78
C ILE A 216 -10.03 8.04 1.02
N VAL A 217 -10.81 7.27 0.28
CA VAL A 217 -10.55 5.86 0.00
C VAL A 217 -10.16 5.75 -1.47
N GLY A 218 -9.06 5.05 -1.76
CA GLY A 218 -8.55 4.86 -3.12
C GLY A 218 -7.49 3.77 -3.16
N GLY A 219 -7.15 3.33 -4.36
CA GLY A 219 -6.08 2.38 -4.64
C GLY A 219 -5.45 2.62 -6.00
N ALA A 220 -4.36 1.93 -6.27
CA ALA A 220 -3.69 1.98 -7.57
C ALA A 220 -2.87 0.71 -7.81
N ILE A 221 -2.63 0.42 -9.09
CA ILE A 221 -1.70 -0.62 -9.55
C ILE A 221 -0.72 0.03 -10.51
N VAL A 222 0.57 -0.22 -10.32
CA VAL A 222 1.66 0.33 -11.15
C VAL A 222 2.49 -0.83 -11.69
N GLY A 223 2.92 -0.73 -12.95
CA GLY A 223 3.78 -1.74 -13.58
C GLY A 223 3.95 -1.55 -15.08
N PRO A 224 4.27 -2.62 -15.83
CA PRO A 224 4.40 -2.61 -17.27
C PRO A 224 3.08 -2.21 -17.96
N ARG A 225 3.20 -1.49 -19.06
CA ARG A 225 2.06 -0.98 -19.84
C ARG A 225 1.10 -2.10 -20.27
N GLN A 226 1.62 -3.21 -20.75
CA GLN A 226 0.79 -4.32 -21.23
C GLN A 226 -0.10 -4.86 -20.09
N LEU A 227 0.45 -5.16 -18.92
CA LEU A 227 -0.32 -5.68 -17.80
C LEU A 227 -1.30 -4.64 -17.24
N VAL A 228 -0.83 -3.39 -17.05
CA VAL A 228 -1.60 -2.37 -16.33
C VAL A 228 -2.60 -1.65 -17.24
N ALA A 229 -2.14 -1.13 -18.41
CA ALA A 229 -2.97 -0.30 -19.27
C ALA A 229 -3.83 -1.09 -20.27
N GLU A 230 -3.58 -2.39 -20.42
CA GLU A 230 -4.35 -3.24 -21.32
C GLU A 230 -5.17 -4.27 -20.54
N GLU A 231 -4.54 -5.20 -19.84
CA GLU A 231 -5.23 -6.31 -19.17
C GLU A 231 -6.01 -5.86 -17.92
N ILE A 232 -5.33 -5.23 -16.94
CA ILE A 232 -5.97 -4.81 -15.69
C ILE A 232 -6.97 -3.67 -15.93
N PHE A 233 -6.61 -2.70 -16.78
CA PHE A 233 -7.50 -1.61 -17.13
C PHE A 233 -8.79 -2.12 -17.81
N ALA A 234 -8.73 -3.14 -18.67
CA ALA A 234 -9.91 -3.74 -19.30
C ALA A 234 -10.89 -4.28 -18.23
N VAL A 235 -10.40 -4.91 -17.19
CA VAL A 235 -11.22 -5.38 -16.06
C VAL A 235 -11.85 -4.20 -15.31
N ILE A 236 -11.06 -3.20 -14.95
CA ILE A 236 -11.56 -2.02 -14.22
C ILE A 236 -12.60 -1.27 -15.02
N ARG A 237 -12.34 -1.05 -16.32
CA ARG A 237 -13.28 -0.44 -17.26
C ARG A 237 -14.61 -1.19 -17.30
N THR A 238 -14.58 -2.52 -17.25
CA THR A 238 -15.76 -3.39 -17.38
C THR A 238 -16.51 -3.54 -16.06
N THR A 239 -15.80 -3.78 -14.97
CA THR A 239 -16.38 -4.10 -13.66
C THR A 239 -16.70 -2.87 -12.81
N GLY A 240 -16.05 -1.72 -13.08
CA GLY A 240 -16.42 -0.42 -12.54
C GLY A 240 -15.78 0.03 -11.22
N PRO A 241 -14.74 -0.59 -10.63
CA PRO A 241 -14.14 -0.11 -9.39
C PRO A 241 -13.19 1.08 -9.62
N SER A 242 -13.59 2.05 -10.44
CA SER A 242 -12.80 3.24 -10.80
C SER A 242 -12.76 4.27 -9.66
N LEU A 243 -11.66 5.02 -9.58
CA LEU A 243 -11.51 6.11 -8.63
C LEU A 243 -12.31 7.35 -9.07
N SER A 244 -12.97 8.03 -8.12
CA SER A 244 -13.65 9.28 -8.41
C SER A 244 -12.65 10.42 -8.71
N PRO A 245 -12.98 11.37 -9.62
CA PRO A 245 -12.11 12.51 -9.90
C PRO A 245 -11.78 13.37 -8.66
N PHE A 246 -12.70 13.52 -7.72
CA PHE A 246 -12.44 14.23 -6.48
C PHE A 246 -11.38 13.52 -5.62
N ASN A 247 -11.52 12.21 -5.42
CA ASN A 247 -10.54 11.42 -4.68
C ASN A 247 -9.19 11.39 -5.42
N ALA A 248 -9.20 11.29 -6.75
CA ALA A 248 -7.99 11.34 -7.56
C ALA A 248 -7.25 12.68 -7.39
N TRP A 249 -7.98 13.81 -7.38
CA TRP A 249 -7.38 15.13 -7.15
C TRP A 249 -6.80 15.24 -5.75
N VAL A 250 -7.50 14.77 -4.72
CA VAL A 250 -7.00 14.78 -3.34
C VAL A 250 -5.73 13.93 -3.22
N ALA A 251 -5.72 12.71 -3.79
CA ALA A 251 -4.54 11.86 -3.80
C ALA A 251 -3.38 12.51 -4.57
N LEU A 252 -3.65 13.12 -5.74
CA LEU A 252 -2.69 13.85 -6.54
C LEU A 252 -1.99 14.96 -5.72
N LYS A 253 -2.76 15.70 -4.92
CA LYS A 253 -2.22 16.73 -4.01
C LYS A 253 -1.45 16.13 -2.83
N GLY A 254 -1.83 14.94 -2.38
CA GLY A 254 -1.07 14.18 -1.38
C GLY A 254 0.32 13.80 -1.89
N LEU A 255 0.45 13.40 -3.16
CA LEU A 255 1.74 13.04 -3.75
C LEU A 255 2.75 14.20 -3.76
N GLU A 256 2.30 15.45 -3.91
CA GLU A 256 3.19 16.63 -3.97
C GLU A 256 4.07 16.80 -2.72
N THR A 257 3.60 16.33 -1.57
CA THR A 257 4.34 16.42 -0.30
C THR A 257 4.75 15.06 0.26
N LEU A 258 4.63 14.00 -0.52
CA LEU A 258 4.85 12.63 -0.06
C LEU A 258 6.25 12.44 0.51
N SER A 259 7.30 12.85 -0.21
CA SER A 259 8.69 12.72 0.24
C SER A 259 8.94 13.41 1.58
N LEU A 260 8.45 14.65 1.75
CA LEU A 260 8.59 15.41 2.98
C LEU A 260 7.91 14.69 4.16
N ARG A 261 6.67 14.21 3.93
CA ARG A 261 5.91 13.51 4.98
C ARG A 261 6.56 12.20 5.36
N MET A 262 6.97 11.38 4.38
CA MET A 262 7.58 10.08 4.65
C MET A 262 8.91 10.19 5.39
N LYS A 263 9.73 11.22 5.10
CA LYS A 263 10.94 11.52 5.88
C LYS A 263 10.59 11.85 7.34
N ALA A 264 9.62 12.72 7.55
CA ALA A 264 9.19 13.12 8.88
C ALA A 264 8.56 11.92 9.65
N HIS A 265 7.68 11.14 9.01
CA HIS A 265 7.12 9.92 9.61
C HIS A 265 8.20 8.91 10.03
N SER A 266 9.22 8.69 9.19
CA SER A 266 10.32 7.78 9.52
C SER A 266 11.16 8.28 10.69
N GLN A 267 11.41 9.59 10.78
CA GLN A 267 12.11 10.20 11.90
C GLN A 267 11.32 10.08 13.22
N GLN A 268 10.03 10.38 13.17
CA GLN A 268 9.14 10.25 14.33
C GLN A 268 9.04 8.79 14.81
N ALA A 269 8.88 7.85 13.87
CA ALA A 269 8.80 6.43 14.17
C ALA A 269 10.09 5.90 14.79
N MET A 270 11.26 6.37 14.34
CA MET A 270 12.55 5.98 14.93
C MET A 270 12.66 6.45 16.38
N GLN A 271 12.35 7.73 16.64
CA GLN A 271 12.36 8.27 18.01
C GLN A 271 11.35 7.56 18.92
N LEU A 272 10.15 7.25 18.38
CA LEU A 272 9.15 6.47 19.12
C LEU A 272 9.64 5.05 19.43
N ALA A 273 10.29 4.38 18.47
CA ALA A 273 10.83 3.03 18.68
C ALA A 273 11.93 3.02 19.76
N ASP A 274 12.83 4.02 19.75
CA ASP A 274 13.87 4.19 20.76
C ASP A 274 13.28 4.45 22.16
N PHE A 275 12.26 5.31 22.25
CA PHE A 275 11.54 5.58 23.50
C PHE A 275 10.89 4.29 24.05
N LEU A 276 10.18 3.55 23.21
CA LEU A 276 9.51 2.31 23.60
C LEU A 276 10.50 1.22 24.00
N LEU A 277 11.64 1.11 23.32
CA LEU A 277 12.67 0.12 23.63
C LEU A 277 13.25 0.29 25.04
N GLN A 278 13.29 1.52 25.54
CA GLN A 278 13.81 1.84 26.88
C GLN A 278 12.72 1.75 27.97
N HIS A 279 11.45 1.60 27.59
CA HIS A 279 10.36 1.65 28.55
C HIS A 279 10.17 0.32 29.30
N PRO A 280 10.18 0.30 30.66
CA PRO A 280 10.13 -0.96 31.46
C PRO A 280 8.82 -1.75 31.30
N GLY A 281 7.73 -1.12 30.84
CA GLY A 281 6.44 -1.74 30.56
C GLY A 281 6.35 -2.44 29.20
N VAL A 282 7.35 -2.24 28.32
CA VAL A 282 7.42 -2.83 26.97
C VAL A 282 8.30 -4.10 27.01
N GLU A 283 7.85 -5.15 26.35
CA GLU A 283 8.59 -6.42 26.23
C GLU A 283 9.40 -6.48 24.94
N HIS A 284 8.83 -5.98 23.84
CA HIS A 284 9.45 -6.03 22.51
C HIS A 284 8.97 -4.89 21.65
N VAL A 285 9.85 -4.42 20.74
CA VAL A 285 9.54 -3.38 19.74
C VAL A 285 9.88 -3.91 18.35
N TYR A 286 8.94 -3.79 17.42
CA TYR A 286 9.09 -4.13 16.01
C TYR A 286 9.17 -2.85 15.19
N TYR A 287 10.35 -2.56 14.66
CA TYR A 287 10.59 -1.45 13.74
C TYR A 287 11.87 -1.70 12.93
N PRO A 288 11.82 -1.65 11.59
CA PRO A 288 12.97 -2.01 10.75
C PRO A 288 14.18 -1.09 10.93
N GLY A 289 13.97 0.11 11.48
CA GLY A 289 15.05 1.06 11.80
C GLY A 289 15.91 0.66 13.00
N LEU A 290 15.46 -0.24 13.87
CA LEU A 290 16.25 -0.73 15.01
C LEU A 290 17.25 -1.78 14.56
N GLU A 291 18.50 -1.68 15.02
CA GLU A 291 19.55 -2.68 14.73
C GLU A 291 19.18 -4.09 15.22
N SER A 292 18.31 -4.18 16.22
CA SER A 292 17.79 -5.44 16.76
C SER A 292 16.73 -6.09 15.86
N HIS A 293 16.21 -5.38 14.84
CA HIS A 293 15.22 -5.95 13.92
C HIS A 293 15.89 -6.98 12.99
N PRO A 294 15.31 -8.19 12.83
CA PRO A 294 15.95 -9.27 12.05
C PRO A 294 16.30 -8.88 10.61
N GLN A 295 15.52 -8.02 9.98
CA GLN A 295 15.74 -7.57 8.61
C GLN A 295 16.29 -6.14 8.51
N HIS A 296 16.92 -5.59 9.56
CA HIS A 296 17.45 -4.22 9.56
C HIS A 296 18.39 -3.94 8.38
N GLN A 297 19.36 -4.83 8.16
CA GLN A 297 20.34 -4.68 7.07
C GLN A 297 19.68 -4.75 5.69
N LEU A 298 18.70 -5.65 5.51
CA LEU A 298 17.92 -5.75 4.28
C LEU A 298 17.13 -4.46 4.05
N ALA A 299 16.44 -3.96 5.09
CA ALA A 299 15.71 -2.70 5.02
C ALA A 299 16.63 -1.53 4.62
N GLN A 300 17.83 -1.42 5.20
CA GLN A 300 18.83 -0.41 4.82
C GLN A 300 19.25 -0.49 3.36
N SER A 301 19.35 -1.69 2.79
CA SER A 301 19.77 -1.88 1.39
C SER A 301 18.65 -1.60 0.39
N GLN A 302 17.39 -1.73 0.81
CA GLN A 302 16.20 -1.70 -0.06
C GLN A 302 15.36 -0.44 0.09
N GLN A 303 15.49 0.27 1.22
CA GLN A 303 14.63 1.40 1.60
C GLN A 303 15.45 2.68 1.84
N GLN A 304 14.84 3.83 1.53
CA GLN A 304 15.39 5.16 1.81
C GLN A 304 15.02 5.69 3.22
N GLY A 305 14.29 4.88 4.00
CA GLY A 305 13.82 5.12 5.35
C GLY A 305 12.88 3.99 5.76
N PHE A 306 12.60 3.86 7.05
CA PHE A 306 11.98 2.66 7.61
C PHE A 306 10.47 2.76 7.81
N GLY A 307 9.85 3.84 7.29
CA GLY A 307 8.41 4.06 7.39
C GLY A 307 7.94 4.61 8.73
N GLY A 308 6.62 4.83 8.82
CA GLY A 308 6.00 5.50 9.98
C GLY A 308 5.27 4.55 10.95
N VAL A 309 5.40 3.23 10.80
CA VAL A 309 4.67 2.25 11.63
C VAL A 309 5.60 1.57 12.62
N VAL A 310 5.25 1.64 13.90
CA VAL A 310 5.95 0.96 15.01
C VAL A 310 4.95 0.03 15.70
N SER A 311 5.33 -1.21 15.94
CA SER A 311 4.56 -2.12 16.78
C SER A 311 5.35 -2.52 18.01
N PHE A 312 4.67 -2.73 19.13
CA PHE A 312 5.33 -3.14 20.38
C PHE A 312 4.42 -4.02 21.22
N VAL A 313 5.02 -4.83 22.07
CA VAL A 313 4.31 -5.72 22.99
C VAL A 313 4.44 -5.17 24.40
N VAL A 314 3.31 -5.00 25.08
CA VAL A 314 3.29 -4.62 26.50
C VAL A 314 3.16 -5.84 27.39
N LYS A 315 3.77 -5.77 28.58
CA LYS A 315 3.63 -6.79 29.62
C LYS A 315 2.19 -6.92 30.08
N GLY A 316 1.73 -8.15 30.35
CA GLY A 316 0.40 -8.41 30.90
C GLY A 316 -0.72 -8.62 29.88
N GLY A 317 -0.38 -8.74 28.59
CA GLY A 317 -1.31 -9.17 27.54
C GLY A 317 -2.40 -8.14 27.21
N ARG A 318 -3.56 -8.66 26.78
CA ARG A 318 -4.67 -7.85 26.23
C ARG A 318 -5.17 -6.75 27.15
N GLU A 319 -5.39 -7.06 28.41
CA GLU A 319 -5.94 -6.08 29.37
C GLU A 319 -5.02 -4.86 29.51
N ASN A 320 -3.70 -5.10 29.59
CA ASN A 320 -2.74 -4.01 29.69
C ASN A 320 -2.58 -3.27 28.35
N ALA A 321 -2.62 -3.97 27.21
CA ALA A 321 -2.64 -3.31 25.90
C ALA A 321 -3.85 -2.38 25.74
N TRP A 322 -5.03 -2.80 26.18
CA TRP A 322 -6.22 -1.96 26.18
C TRP A 322 -6.10 -0.78 27.15
N LYS A 323 -5.57 -0.98 28.38
CA LYS A 323 -5.32 0.13 29.30
C LYS A 323 -4.39 1.19 28.71
N VAL A 324 -3.32 0.76 28.02
CA VAL A 324 -2.41 1.70 27.32
C VAL A 324 -3.14 2.50 26.26
N ILE A 325 -3.93 1.84 25.43
CA ILE A 325 -4.69 2.48 24.36
C ILE A 325 -5.76 3.44 24.93
N ASP A 326 -6.53 2.98 25.90
CA ASP A 326 -7.65 3.74 26.48
C ASP A 326 -7.18 4.96 27.30
N ALA A 327 -5.93 4.97 27.78
CA ALA A 327 -5.36 6.10 28.50
C ALA A 327 -4.89 7.26 27.59
N THR A 328 -4.76 7.00 26.29
CA THR A 328 -4.36 8.07 25.33
C THR A 328 -5.47 9.11 25.17
N GLN A 329 -5.07 10.38 25.02
CA GLN A 329 -6.00 11.51 24.89
C GLN A 329 -5.86 12.24 23.56
N MET A 330 -4.66 12.18 22.95
CA MET A 330 -4.34 12.84 21.69
C MET A 330 -4.34 11.83 20.52
N LEU A 331 -3.79 10.64 20.74
CA LEU A 331 -3.68 9.61 19.71
C LEU A 331 -5.07 9.12 19.27
N SER A 332 -5.27 9.01 17.97
CA SER A 332 -6.55 8.53 17.42
C SER A 332 -6.64 7.00 17.51
N ILE A 333 -7.59 6.49 18.27
CA ILE A 333 -7.87 5.04 18.36
C ILE A 333 -8.62 4.65 17.07
N THR A 334 -7.90 4.09 16.10
CA THR A 334 -8.46 3.66 14.81
C THR A 334 -7.61 2.57 14.17
N ALA A 335 -8.25 1.71 13.38
CA ALA A 335 -7.57 0.69 12.59
C ALA A 335 -6.82 1.26 11.38
N ASN A 336 -7.04 2.54 11.01
CA ASN A 336 -6.36 3.20 9.90
C ASN A 336 -4.88 3.49 10.24
N LEU A 337 -4.11 3.91 9.24
CA LEU A 337 -2.70 4.29 9.34
C LEU A 337 -2.34 5.23 8.18
N GLY A 338 -1.16 5.84 8.24
CA GLY A 338 -0.66 6.67 7.15
C GLY A 338 -1.24 8.08 7.11
N ASP A 339 -1.73 8.57 8.26
CA ASP A 339 -2.25 9.92 8.45
C ASP A 339 -1.16 10.83 9.08
N VAL A 340 -1.27 12.13 8.88
CA VAL A 340 -0.47 13.13 9.61
C VAL A 340 -0.76 13.12 11.11
N LYS A 341 -1.90 12.55 11.53
CA LYS A 341 -2.25 12.32 12.94
C LYS A 341 -1.81 10.92 13.36
N THR A 342 -1.19 10.83 14.53
CA THR A 342 -0.81 9.55 15.13
C THR A 342 -2.03 8.70 15.43
N THR A 343 -1.99 7.46 14.99
CA THR A 343 -3.05 6.46 15.23
C THR A 343 -2.53 5.29 16.03
N ILE A 344 -3.38 4.75 16.90
CA ILE A 344 -3.07 3.61 17.76
C ILE A 344 -4.17 2.54 17.66
N THR A 345 -3.78 1.27 17.68
CA THR A 345 -4.75 0.16 17.65
C THR A 345 -4.19 -1.10 18.30
N HIS A 346 -5.10 -2.01 18.71
CA HIS A 346 -4.80 -3.36 19.16
C HIS A 346 -5.02 -4.37 18.01
N PRO A 347 -3.98 -4.82 17.30
CA PRO A 347 -4.15 -5.63 16.09
C PRO A 347 -4.95 -6.92 16.32
N ALA A 348 -4.72 -7.62 17.42
CA ALA A 348 -5.35 -8.91 17.71
C ALA A 348 -6.90 -8.86 17.75
N THR A 349 -7.49 -7.70 18.13
CA THR A 349 -8.95 -7.54 18.22
C THR A 349 -9.54 -6.61 17.15
N THR A 350 -8.72 -5.97 16.33
CA THR A 350 -9.17 -5.02 15.30
C THR A 350 -8.77 -5.47 13.90
N THR A 351 -7.62 -5.05 13.40
CA THR A 351 -7.15 -5.31 12.01
C THR A 351 -7.02 -6.80 11.69
N HIS A 352 -6.71 -7.63 12.70
CA HIS A 352 -6.58 -9.08 12.61
C HIS A 352 -7.62 -9.83 13.47
N GLY A 353 -8.66 -9.15 13.93
CA GLY A 353 -9.69 -9.74 14.80
C GLY A 353 -10.49 -10.89 14.16
N ARG A 354 -10.53 -10.95 12.81
CA ARG A 354 -11.20 -12.02 12.05
C ARG A 354 -10.27 -13.15 11.62
N VAL A 355 -8.99 -13.02 11.89
CA VAL A 355 -7.97 -14.04 11.64
C VAL A 355 -8.02 -15.07 12.77
N SER A 356 -7.85 -16.36 12.45
CA SER A 356 -7.85 -17.41 13.47
C SER A 356 -6.71 -17.23 14.48
N ASP A 357 -6.91 -17.67 15.72
CA ASP A 357 -5.88 -17.54 16.77
C ASP A 357 -4.63 -18.36 16.42
N GLU A 358 -4.78 -19.45 15.66
CA GLU A 358 -3.65 -20.22 15.15
C GLU A 358 -2.79 -19.38 14.19
N LEU A 359 -3.42 -18.74 13.22
CA LEU A 359 -2.69 -17.90 12.26
C LEU A 359 -2.09 -16.65 12.93
N LYS A 360 -2.80 -16.03 13.90
CA LYS A 360 -2.22 -14.93 14.71
C LYS A 360 -0.93 -15.35 15.40
N ARG A 361 -0.91 -16.56 16.00
CA ARG A 361 0.29 -17.10 16.64
C ARG A 361 1.43 -17.34 15.65
N GLN A 362 1.11 -17.92 14.47
CA GLN A 362 2.10 -18.17 13.41
C GLN A 362 2.75 -16.90 12.89
N VAL A 363 1.99 -15.79 12.79
CA VAL A 363 2.53 -14.50 12.34
C VAL A 363 2.94 -13.58 13.51
N GLY A 364 3.03 -14.08 14.74
CA GLY A 364 3.57 -13.34 15.89
C GLY A 364 2.64 -12.27 16.49
N ILE A 365 1.34 -12.26 16.15
CA ILE A 365 0.37 -11.31 16.69
C ILE A 365 -0.09 -11.79 18.07
N THR A 366 0.51 -11.23 19.12
CA THR A 366 0.22 -11.54 20.53
C THR A 366 -0.90 -10.66 21.09
N GLU A 367 -1.44 -11.07 22.25
CA GLU A 367 -2.47 -10.32 22.96
C GLU A 367 -1.96 -9.01 23.61
N GLY A 368 -0.66 -8.85 23.79
CA GLY A 368 -0.05 -7.61 24.27
C GLY A 368 0.39 -6.66 23.16
N LEU A 369 0.14 -7.01 21.87
CA LEU A 369 0.63 -6.25 20.73
C LEU A 369 -0.20 -4.97 20.51
N ILE A 370 0.49 -3.84 20.41
CA ILE A 370 -0.05 -2.54 20.04
C ILE A 370 0.67 -2.07 18.77
N ARG A 371 -0.08 -1.51 17.80
CA ARG A 371 0.48 -0.84 16.63
C ARG A 371 0.22 0.67 16.71
N VAL A 372 1.27 1.46 16.52
CA VAL A 372 1.21 2.92 16.36
C VAL A 372 1.68 3.27 14.95
N ALA A 373 0.89 4.06 14.22
CA ALA A 373 1.36 4.74 13.03
C ALA A 373 1.68 6.18 13.44
N ALA A 374 2.98 6.49 13.53
CA ALA A 374 3.46 7.79 13.97
C ALA A 374 3.06 8.88 12.99
N GLY A 375 2.39 9.90 13.48
CA GLY A 375 1.97 11.09 12.74
C GLY A 375 3.08 12.14 12.65
N LEU A 376 2.67 13.40 12.54
CA LEU A 376 3.57 14.55 12.40
C LEU A 376 3.43 15.54 13.58
N GLU A 377 2.81 15.12 14.67
CA GLU A 377 2.74 15.87 15.90
C GLU A 377 4.14 16.02 16.52
N ASN A 378 4.29 16.92 17.48
CA ASN A 378 5.53 17.00 18.25
C ASN A 378 5.78 15.66 18.95
N ILE A 379 6.96 15.10 18.80
CA ILE A 379 7.29 13.74 19.31
C ILE A 379 7.15 13.63 20.83
N GLU A 380 7.48 14.69 21.58
CA GLU A 380 7.35 14.72 23.02
C GLU A 380 5.90 14.62 23.50
N ASP A 381 4.97 15.14 22.69
CA ASP A 381 3.54 15.02 22.98
C ASP A 381 3.07 13.58 22.76
N ILE A 382 3.60 12.89 21.73
CA ILE A 382 3.32 11.44 21.48
C ILE A 382 3.86 10.61 22.66
N PHE A 383 5.09 10.87 23.12
CA PHE A 383 5.68 10.17 24.27
C PHE A 383 4.84 10.40 25.54
N THR A 384 4.48 11.64 25.81
CA THR A 384 3.67 12.02 26.96
C THR A 384 2.32 11.31 26.95
N ASP A 385 1.66 11.25 25.79
CA ASP A 385 0.35 10.62 25.67
C ASP A 385 0.41 9.10 25.84
N LEU A 386 1.42 8.43 25.29
CA LEU A 386 1.64 6.99 25.49
C LEU A 386 2.02 6.66 26.92
N SER A 387 2.85 7.49 27.58
CA SER A 387 3.27 7.29 28.97
C SER A 387 2.08 7.26 29.94
N ARG A 388 0.95 7.94 29.64
CA ARG A 388 -0.26 7.87 30.50
C ARG A 388 -0.72 6.45 30.77
N GLY A 389 -0.64 5.59 29.76
CA GLY A 389 -1.03 4.18 29.88
C GLY A 389 0.12 3.25 30.21
N LEU A 390 1.32 3.50 29.69
CA LEU A 390 2.51 2.68 29.93
C LEU A 390 2.99 2.74 31.39
N ASP A 391 2.85 3.89 32.05
CA ASP A 391 3.21 4.13 33.45
C ASP A 391 2.08 3.80 34.43
N ALA A 392 0.85 3.59 33.95
CA ALA A 392 -0.28 3.24 34.80
C ALA A 392 -0.10 1.83 35.38
N ARG A 393 0.06 1.73 36.69
CA ARG A 393 0.25 0.48 37.45
C ARG A 393 -1.08 -0.22 37.76
#